data_411c174f73e3015f89d6ea1cec48dd9a
#
_entry.id   411c174f73e3015f89d6ea1cec48dd9a
#
_cell.length_a   1.000
_cell.length_b   1.000
_cell.length_c   1.000
_cell.angle_alpha   90.00
_cell.angle_beta   90.00
_cell.angle_gamma   90.00
#
_symmetry.space_group_name_H-M   'P 1'
#
loop_
_entity.id
_entity.type
_entity.pdbx_description
1 polymer ?
#
loop_
_entity_poly.entity_id
_entity_poly.type
_entity_poly.pdbx_seq_one_letter_code
_entity_poly.pdbx_strand_id
1 'polypeptide(L)'
;HSTTKYMDGHALTVGGCIVDSGNFDWNAHAEKFPGLTTPDDSYHGVVYTEKFGKKAYITKATSQLMRDLGSIPSPTNCFLLNLGLETLPLRVERHCYNAQKIAEFLNAHEKVSHVNYAGLPDDKYYALAQKYMNEGRTCGVISFELTGGRDAAVRFMDSLKLATIATHVAASITMVLHPASHTHRQMNDEQLVEAGVSPGMI
;
A
#
# COMPACT_ATOMS: atom_id res chain seq x y z
N HIS A 1 -0.43 -4.15 7.90
CA HIS A 1 -0.78 -2.90 7.21
C HIS A 1 0.23 -1.81 7.55
N SER A 2 0.62 -1.00 6.57
CA SER A 2 1.50 0.16 6.82
C SER A 2 0.67 1.32 7.38
N THR A 3 0.99 1.77 8.58
CA THR A 3 0.39 2.98 9.15
C THR A 3 1.05 4.26 8.62
N THR A 4 2.18 4.12 7.94
CA THR A 4 2.95 5.20 7.30
C THR A 4 2.15 5.98 6.25
N LYS A 5 1.08 5.40 5.67
CA LYS A 5 0.39 5.89 4.47
C LYS A 5 -0.90 6.63 4.84
N TYR A 6 -2.06 6.15 4.44
CA TYR A 6 -3.35 6.80 4.70
C TYR A 6 -3.63 7.07 6.18
N MET A 7 -3.19 6.19 7.08
CA MET A 7 -3.47 6.34 8.51
C MET A 7 -2.75 7.54 9.10
N ASP A 8 -1.45 7.73 8.81
CA ASP A 8 -0.71 8.95 9.14
C ASP A 8 -1.21 10.15 8.31
N GLY A 9 -1.25 10.01 7.00
CA GLY A 9 -1.79 10.97 6.05
C GLY A 9 -0.99 12.26 5.85
N HIS A 10 0.16 12.40 6.49
CA HIS A 10 0.97 13.62 6.47
C HIS A 10 2.43 13.38 6.13
N ALA A 11 2.81 12.12 5.84
CA ALA A 11 4.20 11.71 5.57
C ALA A 11 5.17 12.02 6.73
N LEU A 12 4.71 11.93 7.97
CA LEU A 12 5.47 12.29 9.17
C LEU A 12 6.00 11.08 9.92
N THR A 13 5.29 9.92 9.86
CA THR A 13 5.63 8.76 10.67
C THR A 13 5.90 7.53 9.82
N VAL A 14 6.68 6.62 10.36
CA VAL A 14 6.86 5.27 9.84
C VAL A 14 6.31 4.29 10.87
N GLY A 15 5.48 3.37 10.43
CA GLY A 15 4.91 2.36 11.33
C GLY A 15 4.08 1.31 10.60
N GLY A 16 3.64 0.34 11.38
CA GLY A 16 2.80 -0.75 10.90
C GLY A 16 1.86 -1.25 11.97
N CYS A 17 0.84 -1.96 11.54
CA CYS A 17 -0.03 -2.74 12.42
C CYS A 17 -0.31 -4.11 11.82
N ILE A 18 -0.47 -5.08 12.70
CA ILE A 18 -0.91 -6.44 12.37
C ILE A 18 -2.38 -6.55 12.78
N VAL A 19 -3.20 -7.05 11.87
CA VAL A 19 -4.62 -7.34 12.13
C VAL A 19 -4.85 -8.83 11.88
N ASP A 20 -5.28 -9.52 12.91
CA ASP A 20 -5.57 -10.96 12.86
C ASP A 20 -7.02 -11.21 13.23
N SER A 21 -7.76 -11.89 12.33
CA SER A 21 -9.15 -12.30 12.62
C SER A 21 -9.25 -13.47 13.60
N GLY A 22 -8.14 -14.21 13.79
CA GLY A 22 -8.11 -15.45 14.55
C GLY A 22 -8.89 -16.61 13.93
N ASN A 23 -9.29 -16.48 12.66
CA ASN A 23 -10.13 -17.50 12.00
C ASN A 23 -9.38 -18.43 11.04
N PHE A 24 -8.09 -18.19 10.82
CA PHE A 24 -7.27 -19.06 9.99
C PHE A 24 -6.93 -20.35 10.75
N ASP A 25 -7.15 -21.50 10.11
CA ASP A 25 -6.80 -22.81 10.68
C ASP A 25 -5.33 -23.14 10.41
N TRP A 26 -4.47 -22.74 11.34
CA TRP A 26 -3.04 -23.00 11.27
C TRP A 26 -2.70 -24.48 11.27
N ASN A 27 -3.49 -25.30 11.98
CA ASN A 27 -3.25 -26.75 12.11
C ASN A 27 -3.55 -27.50 10.82
N ALA A 28 -4.54 -27.04 10.03
CA ALA A 28 -4.83 -27.59 8.72
C ALA A 28 -3.67 -27.41 7.71
N HIS A 29 -2.73 -26.51 8.02
CA HIS A 29 -1.56 -26.20 7.21
C HIS A 29 -0.25 -26.26 8.02
N ALA A 30 -0.18 -27.18 8.98
CA ALA A 30 0.90 -27.27 9.97
C ALA A 30 2.30 -27.35 9.34
N GLU A 31 2.42 -28.05 8.21
CA GLU A 31 3.68 -28.20 7.48
C GLU A 31 4.24 -26.87 6.95
N LYS A 32 3.38 -25.88 6.69
CA LYS A 32 3.78 -24.54 6.25
C LYS A 32 4.05 -23.59 7.39
N PHE A 33 3.50 -23.87 8.56
CA PHE A 33 3.56 -22.98 9.73
C PHE A 33 4.10 -23.68 10.99
N PRO A 34 5.26 -24.39 10.93
CA PRO A 34 5.79 -25.12 12.07
C PRO A 34 6.04 -24.20 13.27
N GLY A 35 6.41 -22.94 13.06
CA GLY A 35 6.62 -21.99 14.14
C GLY A 35 5.38 -21.67 15.01
N LEU A 36 4.18 -22.09 14.60
CA LEU A 36 2.94 -21.96 15.39
C LEU A 36 2.40 -23.30 15.89
N THR A 37 2.73 -24.38 15.17
CA THR A 37 2.09 -25.70 15.31
C THR A 37 3.00 -26.77 15.93
N THR A 38 4.27 -26.45 16.14
CA THR A 38 5.23 -27.34 16.84
C THR A 38 5.79 -26.66 18.09
N PRO A 39 6.40 -27.42 19.05
CA PRO A 39 7.02 -26.84 20.21
C PRO A 39 8.09 -25.79 19.85
N ASP A 40 8.02 -24.65 20.48
CA ASP A 40 8.98 -23.54 20.31
C ASP A 40 9.97 -23.52 21.47
N ASP A 41 11.21 -23.92 21.23
CA ASP A 41 12.26 -24.02 22.25
C ASP A 41 12.59 -22.64 22.84
N SER A 42 12.50 -21.56 22.06
CA SER A 42 12.74 -20.20 22.51
C SER A 42 11.64 -19.67 23.45
N TYR A 43 10.50 -20.37 23.49
CA TYR A 43 9.36 -20.03 24.34
C TYR A 43 8.92 -21.24 25.21
N HIS A 44 9.88 -21.92 25.81
CA HIS A 44 9.69 -23.03 26.76
C HIS A 44 8.92 -24.23 26.21
N GLY A 45 9.08 -24.55 24.94
CA GLY A 45 8.42 -25.70 24.30
C GLY A 45 6.92 -25.49 24.06
N VAL A 46 6.43 -24.24 24.04
CA VAL A 46 5.02 -23.93 23.78
C VAL A 46 4.65 -24.22 22.35
N VAL A 47 3.53 -24.91 22.14
CA VAL A 47 2.82 -24.97 20.86
C VAL A 47 1.76 -23.86 20.86
N TYR A 48 1.95 -22.84 20.03
CA TYR A 48 1.13 -21.62 20.09
C TYR A 48 -0.35 -21.89 19.76
N THR A 49 -0.62 -22.74 18.78
CA THR A 49 -2.00 -23.10 18.40
C THR A 49 -2.74 -23.85 19.49
N GLU A 50 -2.06 -24.72 20.25
CA GLU A 50 -2.65 -25.45 21.37
C GLU A 50 -2.94 -24.53 22.56
N LYS A 51 -1.93 -23.69 22.92
CA LYS A 51 -2.01 -22.86 24.12
C LYS A 51 -2.90 -21.63 23.96
N PHE A 52 -2.89 -21.00 22.79
CA PHE A 52 -3.54 -19.70 22.54
C PHE A 52 -4.69 -19.75 21.54
N GLY A 53 -4.90 -20.89 20.87
CA GLY A 53 -6.00 -21.10 19.93
C GLY A 53 -6.06 -19.97 18.88
N LYS A 54 -7.19 -19.30 18.79
CA LYS A 54 -7.41 -18.19 17.85
C LYS A 54 -6.46 -17.01 17.98
N LYS A 55 -5.75 -16.87 19.13
CA LYS A 55 -4.78 -15.82 19.37
C LYS A 55 -3.33 -16.27 19.10
N ALA A 56 -3.10 -17.47 18.58
CA ALA A 56 -1.77 -18.04 18.38
C ALA A 56 -0.84 -17.10 17.60
N TYR A 57 -1.29 -16.62 16.46
CA TYR A 57 -0.49 -15.75 15.59
C TYR A 57 -0.15 -14.42 16.25
N ILE A 58 -1.16 -13.70 16.75
CA ILE A 58 -0.92 -12.39 17.36
C ILE A 58 -0.12 -12.50 18.66
N THR A 59 -0.28 -13.58 19.42
CA THR A 59 0.51 -13.83 20.63
C THR A 59 1.98 -14.07 20.28
N LYS A 60 2.28 -14.90 19.28
CA LYS A 60 3.66 -15.08 18.82
C LYS A 60 4.27 -13.79 18.30
N ALA A 61 3.52 -13.03 17.49
CA ALA A 61 3.98 -11.76 16.97
C ALA A 61 4.35 -10.76 18.07
N THR A 62 3.56 -10.67 19.14
CA THR A 62 3.77 -9.68 20.22
C THR A 62 4.70 -10.18 21.30
N SER A 63 4.48 -11.40 21.80
CA SER A 63 5.20 -11.92 22.99
C SER A 63 6.61 -12.45 22.67
N GLN A 64 6.89 -12.78 21.42
CA GLN A 64 8.19 -13.27 20.97
C GLN A 64 8.83 -12.33 19.97
N LEU A 65 8.27 -12.18 18.75
CA LEU A 65 8.96 -11.46 17.68
C LEU A 65 9.11 -9.97 17.98
N MET A 66 8.07 -9.29 18.39
CA MET A 66 8.12 -7.87 18.73
C MET A 66 9.04 -7.62 19.94
N ARG A 67 8.91 -8.45 20.97
CA ARG A 67 9.75 -8.36 22.18
C ARG A 67 11.22 -8.55 21.85
N ASP A 68 11.57 -9.57 21.07
CA ASP A 68 12.96 -9.94 20.80
C ASP A 68 13.62 -9.00 19.80
N LEU A 69 12.88 -8.52 18.79
CA LEU A 69 13.37 -7.54 17.82
C LEU A 69 13.31 -6.10 18.32
N GLY A 70 12.51 -5.81 19.35
CA GLY A 70 12.32 -4.46 19.86
C GLY A 70 11.59 -3.50 18.92
N SER A 71 10.90 -4.02 17.91
CA SER A 71 10.24 -3.23 16.87
C SER A 71 8.90 -2.66 17.35
N ILE A 72 8.94 -1.52 18.02
CA ILE A 72 7.76 -0.80 18.52
C ILE A 72 7.75 0.63 17.99
N PRO A 73 6.58 1.24 17.77
CA PRO A 73 6.51 2.66 17.43
C PRO A 73 6.92 3.52 18.63
N SER A 74 7.57 4.67 18.35
CA SER A 74 7.83 5.66 19.40
C SER A 74 6.54 6.30 19.90
N PRO A 75 6.48 6.79 21.15
CA PRO A 75 5.32 7.53 21.65
C PRO A 75 4.95 8.73 20.76
N THR A 76 5.92 9.46 20.24
CA THR A 76 5.70 10.57 19.31
C THR A 76 5.04 10.09 18.01
N ASN A 77 5.50 8.96 17.42
CA ASN A 77 4.86 8.40 16.24
C ASN A 77 3.42 7.93 16.53
N CYS A 78 3.17 7.37 17.69
CA CYS A 78 1.81 7.00 18.11
C CYS A 78 0.90 8.22 18.23
N PHE A 79 1.40 9.32 18.80
CA PHE A 79 0.66 10.58 18.91
C PHE A 79 0.31 11.15 17.53
N LEU A 80 1.30 11.25 16.62
CA LEU A 80 1.09 11.74 15.26
C LEU A 80 0.13 10.84 14.46
N LEU A 81 0.26 9.52 14.61
CA LEU A 81 -0.67 8.58 13.99
C LEU A 81 -2.09 8.77 14.49
N ASN A 82 -2.27 9.00 15.80
CA ASN A 82 -3.59 9.25 16.37
C ASN A 82 -4.23 10.52 15.79
N LEU A 83 -3.47 11.60 15.62
CA LEU A 83 -3.94 12.81 14.94
C LEU A 83 -4.34 12.53 13.48
N GLY A 84 -3.54 11.72 12.77
CA GLY A 84 -3.88 11.30 11.41
C GLY A 84 -5.19 10.51 11.32
N LEU A 85 -5.45 9.64 12.31
CA LEU A 85 -6.68 8.84 12.36
C LEU A 85 -7.94 9.68 12.58
N GLU A 86 -7.87 10.80 13.27
CA GLU A 86 -9.02 11.68 13.51
C GLU A 86 -9.63 12.23 12.22
N THR A 87 -8.81 12.47 11.20
CA THR A 87 -9.25 13.00 9.90
C THR A 87 -9.27 11.96 8.78
N LEU A 88 -8.96 10.71 9.08
CA LEU A 88 -8.81 9.64 8.07
C LEU A 88 -10.04 9.50 7.16
N PRO A 89 -11.29 9.43 7.64
CA PRO A 89 -12.46 9.28 6.78
C PRO A 89 -12.61 10.45 5.80
N LEU A 90 -12.44 11.68 6.29
CA LEU A 90 -12.56 12.90 5.47
C LEU A 90 -11.48 12.94 4.37
N ARG A 91 -10.25 12.58 4.70
CA ARG A 91 -9.13 12.57 3.75
C ARG A 91 -9.31 11.48 2.70
N VAL A 92 -9.65 10.25 3.10
CA VAL A 92 -9.82 9.14 2.17
C VAL A 92 -10.96 9.41 1.21
N GLU A 93 -12.09 9.94 1.67
CA GLU A 93 -13.19 10.33 0.81
C GLU A 93 -12.75 11.37 -0.24
N ARG A 94 -12.01 12.39 0.17
CA ARG A 94 -11.49 13.42 -0.74
C ARG A 94 -10.45 12.86 -1.70
N HIS A 95 -9.55 11.98 -1.24
CA HIS A 95 -8.58 11.29 -2.11
C HIS A 95 -9.28 10.49 -3.21
N CYS A 96 -10.28 9.68 -2.85
CA CYS A 96 -11.03 8.89 -3.83
C CYS A 96 -11.77 9.78 -4.84
N TYR A 97 -12.43 10.84 -4.38
CA TYR A 97 -13.10 11.80 -5.25
C TYR A 97 -12.14 12.46 -6.24
N ASN A 98 -11.01 12.97 -5.75
CA ASN A 98 -10.01 13.63 -6.58
C ASN A 98 -9.39 12.66 -7.58
N ALA A 99 -9.04 11.46 -7.14
CA ALA A 99 -8.46 10.42 -7.99
C ALA A 99 -9.42 10.02 -9.11
N GLN A 100 -10.71 9.85 -8.81
CA GLN A 100 -11.72 9.56 -9.82
C GLN A 100 -11.76 10.65 -10.90
N LYS A 101 -11.80 11.92 -10.50
CA LYS A 101 -11.84 13.05 -11.46
C LYS A 101 -10.56 13.15 -12.29
N ILE A 102 -9.41 12.92 -11.68
CA ILE A 102 -8.13 12.93 -12.41
C ILE A 102 -8.04 11.74 -13.36
N ALA A 103 -8.44 10.54 -12.92
CA ALA A 103 -8.43 9.34 -13.76
C ALA A 103 -9.36 9.49 -14.98
N GLU A 104 -10.56 10.04 -14.81
CA GLU A 104 -11.50 10.35 -15.90
C GLU A 104 -10.87 11.34 -16.90
N PHE A 105 -10.24 12.40 -16.42
CA PHE A 105 -9.54 13.38 -17.24
C PHE A 105 -8.37 12.76 -18.02
N LEU A 106 -7.51 11.98 -17.32
CA LEU A 106 -6.36 11.33 -17.94
C LEU A 106 -6.80 10.31 -18.99
N ASN A 107 -7.83 9.51 -18.70
CA ASN A 107 -8.34 8.49 -19.61
C ASN A 107 -8.91 9.07 -20.92
N ALA A 108 -9.40 10.32 -20.88
CA ALA A 108 -9.89 11.02 -22.04
C ALA A 108 -8.83 11.87 -22.77
N HIS A 109 -7.59 11.93 -22.24
CA HIS A 109 -6.58 12.88 -22.73
C HIS A 109 -5.75 12.26 -23.87
N GLU A 110 -5.63 12.94 -25.01
CA GLU A 110 -4.94 12.47 -26.23
C GLU A 110 -3.46 12.04 -26.05
N LYS A 111 -2.77 12.61 -25.05
CA LYS A 111 -1.37 12.31 -24.74
C LYS A 111 -1.19 11.18 -23.72
N VAL A 112 -2.27 10.60 -23.27
CA VAL A 112 -2.27 9.46 -22.33
C VAL A 112 -2.65 8.20 -23.10
N SER A 113 -1.81 7.21 -23.07
CA SER A 113 -2.04 5.93 -23.76
C SER A 113 -2.76 4.91 -22.90
N HIS A 114 -2.61 4.98 -21.57
CA HIS A 114 -3.23 4.05 -20.64
C HIS A 114 -3.37 4.66 -19.24
N VAL A 115 -4.45 4.29 -18.54
CA VAL A 115 -4.68 4.63 -17.12
C VAL A 115 -5.06 3.37 -16.36
N ASN A 116 -4.37 3.08 -15.27
CA ASN A 116 -4.74 2.04 -14.32
C ASN A 116 -5.45 2.69 -13.12
N TYR A 117 -6.73 2.51 -13.02
CA TYR A 117 -7.53 2.95 -11.88
C TYR A 117 -8.84 2.18 -11.82
N ALA A 118 -9.01 1.35 -10.81
CA ALA A 118 -10.15 0.45 -10.68
C ALA A 118 -11.52 1.16 -10.52
N GLY A 119 -11.55 2.48 -10.41
CA GLY A 119 -12.76 3.30 -10.47
C GLY A 119 -13.22 3.66 -11.89
N LEU A 120 -12.44 3.34 -12.93
CA LEU A 120 -12.84 3.53 -14.32
C LEU A 120 -13.64 2.31 -14.82
N PRO A 121 -14.76 2.49 -15.54
CA PRO A 121 -15.59 1.38 -16.02
C PRO A 121 -14.85 0.36 -16.89
N ASP A 122 -13.83 0.81 -17.63
CA ASP A 122 -13.05 -0.02 -18.55
C ASP A 122 -11.87 -0.74 -17.85
N ASP A 123 -11.62 -0.46 -16.58
CA ASP A 123 -10.57 -1.15 -15.81
C ASP A 123 -10.99 -2.59 -15.50
N LYS A 124 -10.04 -3.53 -15.67
CA LYS A 124 -10.28 -4.97 -15.44
C LYS A 124 -10.74 -5.31 -14.01
N TYR A 125 -10.47 -4.44 -13.05
CA TYR A 125 -10.86 -4.62 -11.65
C TYR A 125 -12.08 -3.80 -11.24
N TYR A 126 -12.73 -3.07 -12.15
CA TYR A 126 -13.89 -2.24 -11.84
C TYR A 126 -15.00 -3.01 -11.13
N ALA A 127 -15.39 -4.17 -11.65
CA ALA A 127 -16.43 -5.00 -11.03
C ALA A 127 -16.09 -5.45 -9.61
N LEU A 128 -14.80 -5.74 -9.34
CA LEU A 128 -14.33 -6.09 -8.01
C LEU A 128 -14.32 -4.86 -7.08
N ALA A 129 -13.95 -3.69 -7.60
CA ALA A 129 -14.04 -2.45 -6.85
C ALA A 129 -15.48 -2.14 -6.42
N GLN A 130 -16.45 -2.28 -7.34
CA GLN A 130 -17.88 -2.12 -7.02
C GLN A 130 -18.36 -3.12 -5.97
N LYS A 131 -17.82 -4.33 -5.96
CA LYS A 131 -18.20 -5.38 -5.02
C LYS A 131 -17.62 -5.21 -3.62
N TYR A 132 -16.35 -4.80 -3.52
CA TYR A 132 -15.60 -4.86 -2.27
C TYR A 132 -15.33 -3.51 -1.63
N MET A 133 -15.34 -2.42 -2.42
CA MET A 133 -15.07 -1.09 -1.90
C MET A 133 -16.37 -0.37 -1.55
N ASN A 134 -16.33 0.44 -0.51
CA ASN A 134 -17.50 1.20 -0.08
C ASN A 134 -17.94 2.17 -1.19
N GLU A 135 -19.16 1.97 -1.71
CA GLU A 135 -19.74 2.74 -2.84
C GLU A 135 -18.83 2.75 -4.09
N GLY A 136 -18.05 1.69 -4.31
CA GLY A 136 -17.12 1.60 -5.44
C GLY A 136 -15.91 2.54 -5.37
N ARG A 137 -15.76 3.28 -4.27
CA ARG A 137 -14.63 4.20 -4.07
C ARG A 137 -13.35 3.41 -3.81
N THR A 138 -12.34 3.57 -4.65
CA THR A 138 -11.13 2.73 -4.61
C THR A 138 -10.02 3.32 -3.73
N CYS A 139 -9.27 4.30 -4.23
CA CYS A 139 -8.13 4.88 -3.54
C CYS A 139 -7.75 6.25 -4.14
N GLY A 140 -6.74 6.88 -3.58
CA GLY A 140 -6.15 8.12 -4.08
C GLY A 140 -4.90 7.91 -4.95
N VAL A 141 -4.68 6.69 -5.49
CA VAL A 141 -3.49 6.36 -6.30
C VAL A 141 -3.93 6.00 -7.70
N ILE A 142 -3.31 6.62 -8.69
CA ILE A 142 -3.52 6.40 -10.13
C ILE A 142 -2.15 6.09 -10.72
N SER A 143 -2.06 5.16 -11.65
CA SER A 143 -0.92 5.10 -12.55
C SER A 143 -1.38 5.28 -13.98
N PHE A 144 -0.57 5.96 -14.77
CA PHE A 144 -0.88 6.22 -16.18
C PHE A 144 0.37 6.23 -17.02
N GLU A 145 0.21 6.11 -18.32
CA GLU A 145 1.31 6.11 -19.28
C GLU A 145 1.08 7.19 -20.34
N LEU A 146 2.14 7.95 -20.63
CA LEU A 146 2.11 8.98 -21.67
C LEU A 146 2.48 8.41 -23.04
N THR A 147 1.79 8.86 -24.07
CA THR A 147 2.21 8.65 -25.46
C THR A 147 3.60 9.29 -25.67
N GLY A 148 4.58 8.49 -26.08
CA GLY A 148 5.97 8.94 -26.20
C GLY A 148 6.89 8.39 -25.08
N GLY A 149 6.36 7.50 -24.24
CA GLY A 149 7.14 6.65 -23.32
C GLY A 149 7.99 7.42 -22.32
N ARG A 150 9.17 6.90 -22.01
CA ARG A 150 10.12 7.42 -21.00
C ARG A 150 10.42 8.91 -21.16
N ASP A 151 10.71 9.36 -22.38
CA ASP A 151 11.08 10.78 -22.62
C ASP A 151 9.92 11.74 -22.36
N ALA A 152 8.70 11.31 -22.69
CA ALA A 152 7.51 12.09 -22.37
C ALA A 152 7.27 12.13 -20.85
N ALA A 153 7.45 11.02 -20.15
CA ALA A 153 7.33 10.95 -18.69
C ALA A 153 8.35 11.87 -18.00
N VAL A 154 9.61 11.86 -18.43
CA VAL A 154 10.65 12.76 -17.87
C VAL A 154 10.28 14.22 -18.08
N ARG A 155 9.91 14.63 -19.30
CA ARG A 155 9.48 16.01 -19.58
C ARG A 155 8.24 16.42 -18.76
N PHE A 156 7.29 15.49 -18.57
CA PHE A 156 6.15 15.74 -17.71
C PHE A 156 6.58 15.99 -16.27
N MET A 157 7.43 15.13 -15.72
CA MET A 157 7.94 15.28 -14.33
C MET A 157 8.66 16.61 -14.14
N ASP A 158 9.51 17.02 -15.08
CA ASP A 158 10.27 18.28 -15.02
C ASP A 158 9.38 19.51 -15.14
N SER A 159 8.18 19.38 -15.72
CA SER A 159 7.24 20.49 -15.91
C SER A 159 6.30 20.73 -14.72
N LEU A 160 6.29 19.84 -13.72
CA LEU A 160 5.37 19.91 -12.59
C LEU A 160 5.61 21.18 -11.76
N LYS A 161 4.49 21.83 -11.36
CA LYS A 161 4.51 23.02 -10.50
C LYS A 161 3.80 22.81 -9.17
N LEU A 162 2.68 22.10 -9.18
CA LEU A 162 1.88 21.84 -7.99
C LEU A 162 2.27 20.53 -7.31
N ALA A 163 2.39 19.47 -8.12
CA ALA A 163 2.69 18.14 -7.58
C ALA A 163 4.16 18.01 -7.20
N THR A 164 4.42 17.36 -6.08
CA THR A 164 5.77 17.10 -5.57
C THR A 164 6.27 15.75 -6.09
N ILE A 165 7.51 15.71 -6.57
CA ILE A 165 8.17 14.46 -6.92
C ILE A 165 8.61 13.77 -5.64
N ALA A 166 7.96 12.66 -5.28
CA ALA A 166 8.25 11.93 -4.06
C ALA A 166 7.79 10.46 -4.15
N THR A 167 8.47 9.60 -3.41
CA THR A 167 8.18 8.14 -3.34
C THR A 167 7.16 7.77 -2.29
N HIS A 168 6.42 8.72 -1.76
CA HIS A 168 5.39 8.50 -0.76
C HIS A 168 4.00 8.44 -1.40
N VAL A 169 3.03 7.83 -0.72
CA VAL A 169 1.63 7.78 -1.15
C VAL A 169 0.69 8.18 0.00
N ALA A 170 -0.48 8.69 -0.37
CA ALA A 170 -1.58 8.96 0.57
C ALA A 170 -1.33 10.10 1.59
N ALA A 171 -0.37 10.98 1.34
CA ALA A 171 -0.27 12.22 2.10
C ALA A 171 -1.30 13.25 1.61
N SER A 172 -1.51 14.31 2.40
CA SER A 172 -2.46 15.39 2.10
C SER A 172 -2.00 16.35 0.99
N ILE A 173 -0.88 16.04 0.33
CA ILE A 173 -0.34 16.76 -0.85
C ILE A 173 -0.32 15.82 -2.06
N THR A 174 -0.42 16.41 -3.26
CA THR A 174 -0.27 15.62 -4.50
C THR A 174 1.18 15.26 -4.72
N MET A 175 1.43 13.97 -4.87
CA MET A 175 2.76 13.42 -5.15
C MET A 175 2.74 12.65 -6.47
N VAL A 176 3.86 12.73 -7.19
CA VAL A 176 4.04 12.04 -8.47
C VAL A 176 5.40 11.37 -8.48
N LEU A 177 5.48 10.21 -9.10
CA LEU A 177 6.69 9.42 -9.24
C LEU A 177 6.78 8.84 -10.66
N HIS A 178 7.96 8.83 -11.24
CA HIS A 178 8.29 8.06 -12.44
C HIS A 178 9.10 6.82 -12.01
N PRO A 179 8.48 5.63 -11.90
CA PRO A 179 9.11 4.45 -11.31
C PRO A 179 10.42 4.06 -12.01
N ALA A 180 10.45 4.10 -13.33
CA ALA A 180 11.62 3.72 -14.13
C ALA A 180 12.87 4.56 -13.87
N SER A 181 12.72 5.83 -13.44
CA SER A 181 13.85 6.72 -13.10
C SER A 181 14.16 6.76 -11.60
N HIS A 182 13.28 6.24 -10.74
CA HIS A 182 13.40 6.37 -9.27
C HIS A 182 13.45 4.99 -8.60
N THR A 183 12.30 4.43 -8.29
CA THR A 183 12.20 3.20 -7.46
C THR A 183 12.70 1.94 -8.17
N HIS A 184 12.68 1.91 -9.48
CA HIS A 184 13.09 0.76 -10.31
C HIS A 184 14.26 1.11 -11.25
N ARG A 185 15.01 2.17 -10.95
CA ARG A 185 16.11 2.67 -11.81
C ARG A 185 17.24 1.68 -12.07
N GLN A 186 17.35 0.62 -11.27
CA GLN A 186 18.33 -0.44 -11.44
C GLN A 186 17.90 -1.50 -12.47
N MET A 187 16.63 -1.45 -12.92
CA MET A 187 16.09 -2.37 -13.91
C MET A 187 16.26 -1.80 -15.33
N ASN A 188 16.56 -2.68 -16.30
CA ASN A 188 16.43 -2.33 -17.71
C ASN A 188 14.95 -2.38 -18.16
N ASP A 189 14.67 -1.95 -19.40
CA ASP A 189 13.29 -1.83 -19.87
C ASP A 189 12.55 -3.18 -19.97
N GLU A 190 13.25 -4.27 -20.28
CA GLU A 190 12.69 -5.62 -20.31
C GLU A 190 12.27 -6.08 -18.91
N GLN A 191 13.15 -5.88 -17.93
CA GLN A 191 12.87 -6.18 -16.51
C GLN A 191 11.74 -5.32 -15.94
N LEU A 192 11.64 -4.05 -16.35
CA LEU A 192 10.54 -3.18 -15.96
C LEU A 192 9.20 -3.74 -16.47
N VAL A 193 9.12 -4.11 -17.74
CA VAL A 193 7.90 -4.67 -18.34
C VAL A 193 7.52 -5.99 -17.66
N GLU A 194 8.50 -6.87 -17.40
CA GLU A 194 8.27 -8.13 -16.67
C GLU A 194 7.74 -7.88 -15.24
N ALA A 195 8.21 -6.83 -14.59
CA ALA A 195 7.71 -6.38 -13.28
C ALA A 195 6.34 -5.66 -13.33
N GLY A 196 5.75 -5.50 -14.52
CA GLY A 196 4.48 -4.81 -14.71
C GLY A 196 4.58 -3.28 -14.68
N VAL A 197 5.78 -2.74 -14.84
CA VAL A 197 6.05 -1.30 -14.90
C VAL A 197 6.50 -0.93 -16.29
N SER A 198 5.73 -0.09 -17.00
CA SER A 198 6.20 0.39 -18.30
C SER A 198 7.27 1.49 -18.12
N PRO A 199 8.22 1.62 -19.07
CA PRO A 199 9.23 2.69 -19.00
C PRO A 199 8.66 4.11 -19.01
N GLY A 200 7.45 4.32 -19.47
CA GLY A 200 6.73 5.60 -19.50
C GLY A 200 5.67 5.78 -18.41
N MET A 201 5.59 4.86 -17.46
CA MET A 201 4.60 4.90 -16.37
C MET A 201 4.90 6.00 -15.36
N ILE A 202 3.86 6.69 -14.96
CA ILE A 202 3.85 7.71 -13.91
C ILE A 202 2.87 7.29 -12.82
#